data_ab2e6f020a786946d7e38687a6c98ae5
#
_entry.id   ab2e6f020a786946d7e38687a6c98ae5
#
_cell.length_a   1.000
_cell.length_b   1.000
_cell.length_c   1.000
_cell.angle_alpha   90.00
_cell.angle_beta   90.00
_cell.angle_gamma   90.00
#
_symmetry.space_group_name_H-M   'P 1'
#
loop_
_entity.id
_entity.type
_entity.pdbx_description
1 polymer ?
#
loop_
_entity_poly.entity_id
_entity_poly.type
_entity_poly.pdbx_seq_one_letter_code
_entity_poly.pdbx_strand_id
1 'polypeptide(L)'
;RGVYIPSDAPASDWDLVEAATRRSDATICLVSALAHHDLTDTIPDRLDVAIPRGARPPVTDAAIAWHRFDRSTFDVGRGTVSVGGTDTEIGLYSPERCIADAFRLRGLIGYETARDALKEWLRRGGRPTSLIEVAALLPRTRTPILHALEVLS
;
A
#
# COMPACT_ATOMS: atom_id res chain seq x y z
N ARG A 1 20.04 0.93 19.20
CA ARG A 1 20.43 0.60 17.89
C ARG A 1 20.40 -0.91 17.69
N GLY A 2 20.49 -1.53 16.83
CA GLY A 2 20.37 -2.97 16.68
C GLY A 2 19.94 -3.37 15.27
N VAL A 3 19.70 -2.35 14.45
CA VAL A 3 19.27 -2.59 13.09
C VAL A 3 20.48 -2.47 12.17
N TYR A 4 20.71 -3.52 11.39
CA TYR A 4 21.73 -3.52 10.35
C TYR A 4 21.08 -3.49 8.98
N ILE A 5 21.50 -2.57 8.15
CA ILE A 5 21.06 -2.52 6.76
C ILE A 5 22.35 -2.55 5.92
N PRO A 6 22.45 -3.49 4.96
CA PRO A 6 23.62 -3.56 4.10
C PRO A 6 23.89 -2.22 3.41
N SER A 7 25.15 -1.89 3.20
CA SER A 7 25.53 -0.61 2.60
C SER A 7 24.97 -0.44 1.19
N ASP A 8 24.68 -1.54 0.49
CA ASP A 8 24.09 -1.50 -0.85
C ASP A 8 22.57 -1.59 -0.84
N ALA A 9 21.94 -1.55 0.35
CA ALA A 9 20.48 -1.58 0.46
C ALA A 9 19.86 -0.32 -0.15
N PRO A 10 18.69 -0.44 -0.78
CA PRO A 10 17.98 0.75 -1.25
C PRO A 10 17.72 1.73 -0.10
N ALA A 11 17.77 3.03 -0.41
CA ALA A 11 17.49 4.06 0.60
C ALA A 11 16.13 3.86 1.24
N SER A 12 15.17 3.29 0.51
CA SER A 12 13.82 3.02 1.00
C SER A 12 13.80 2.07 2.21
N ASP A 13 14.81 1.20 2.36
CA ASP A 13 14.84 0.30 3.52
C ASP A 13 15.04 1.08 4.81
N TRP A 14 15.84 2.15 4.78
CA TRP A 14 15.98 3.04 5.93
C TRP A 14 14.69 3.77 6.24
N ASP A 15 13.96 4.19 5.20
CA ASP A 15 12.66 4.85 5.36
C ASP A 15 11.65 3.89 5.99
N LEU A 16 11.66 2.61 5.60
CA LEU A 16 10.79 1.60 6.18
C LEU A 16 11.07 1.40 7.67
N VAL A 17 12.35 1.32 8.02
CA VAL A 17 12.74 1.18 9.43
C VAL A 17 12.30 2.41 10.22
N GLU A 18 12.50 3.60 9.67
CA GLU A 18 12.10 4.83 10.34
C GLU A 18 10.59 4.85 10.58
N ALA A 19 9.80 4.53 9.56
CA ALA A 19 8.34 4.53 9.67
C ALA A 19 7.87 3.53 10.74
N ALA A 20 8.38 2.31 10.69
CA ALA A 20 7.99 1.25 11.63
C ALA A 20 8.39 1.58 13.06
N THR A 21 9.54 2.24 13.23
CA THR A 21 10.03 2.62 14.54
C THR A 21 9.17 3.74 15.14
N ARG A 22 8.71 4.68 14.31
CA ARG A 22 7.90 5.80 14.78
C ARG A 22 6.48 5.41 15.12
N ARG A 23 5.90 4.46 14.36
CA ARG A 23 4.51 4.04 14.55
C ARG A 23 4.40 2.53 14.33
N SER A 24 3.94 1.80 15.35
CA SER A 24 3.75 0.35 15.23
C SER A 24 2.63 -0.01 14.25
N ASP A 25 1.70 0.91 14.00
CA ASP A 25 0.61 0.68 13.05
C ASP A 25 0.96 1.16 11.62
N ALA A 26 2.18 1.66 11.41
CA ALA A 26 2.60 2.10 10.08
C ALA A 26 2.43 0.96 9.07
N THR A 27 1.83 1.28 7.92
CA THR A 27 1.50 0.27 6.90
C THR A 27 1.83 0.82 5.52
N ILE A 28 2.66 0.10 4.77
CA ILE A 28 2.96 0.48 3.39
C ILE A 28 1.66 0.44 2.60
N CYS A 29 1.38 1.51 1.85
CA CYS A 29 0.12 1.67 1.15
C CYS A 29 0.29 2.29 -0.24
N LEU A 30 -0.79 2.38 -0.99
CA LEU A 30 -0.89 3.10 -2.26
C LEU A 30 0.21 2.68 -3.25
N VAL A 31 0.86 3.64 -3.91
CA VAL A 31 1.83 3.33 -4.97
C VAL A 31 3.03 2.55 -4.42
N SER A 32 3.47 2.88 -3.20
CA SER A 32 4.57 2.14 -2.58
C SER A 32 4.23 0.67 -2.36
N ALA A 33 3.01 0.37 -1.96
CA ALA A 33 2.57 -1.02 -1.79
C ALA A 33 2.37 -1.70 -3.15
N LEU A 34 1.82 -0.99 -4.14
CA LEU A 34 1.71 -1.53 -5.49
C LEU A 34 3.09 -1.90 -6.04
N ALA A 35 4.07 -1.03 -5.83
CA ALA A 35 5.45 -1.28 -6.27
C ALA A 35 6.03 -2.50 -5.54
N HIS A 36 5.77 -2.63 -4.26
CA HIS A 36 6.23 -3.77 -3.47
C HIS A 36 5.69 -5.09 -4.03
N HIS A 37 4.45 -5.09 -4.50
CA HIS A 37 3.82 -6.26 -5.10
C HIS A 37 4.10 -6.40 -6.60
N ASP A 38 4.94 -5.54 -7.17
CA ASP A 38 5.26 -5.52 -8.60
C ASP A 38 4.03 -5.31 -9.48
N LEU A 39 3.09 -4.50 -9.02
CA LEU A 39 1.87 -4.19 -9.76
C LEU A 39 1.93 -2.84 -10.46
N THR A 40 3.03 -2.13 -10.34
CA THR A 40 3.26 -0.87 -11.05
C THR A 40 4.76 -0.73 -11.35
N ASP A 41 5.07 -0.05 -12.45
CA ASP A 41 6.44 0.31 -12.79
C ASP A 41 6.83 1.67 -12.21
N THR A 42 5.88 2.37 -11.61
CA THR A 42 6.12 3.67 -11.01
C THR A 42 7.04 3.53 -9.79
N ILE A 43 8.07 4.37 -9.73
CA ILE A 43 8.95 4.45 -8.56
C ILE A 43 8.50 5.66 -7.77
N PRO A 44 7.92 5.47 -6.56
CA PRO A 44 7.44 6.60 -5.77
C PRO A 44 8.59 7.48 -5.31
N ASP A 45 8.39 8.79 -5.32
CA ASP A 45 9.36 9.75 -4.79
C ASP A 45 9.50 9.63 -3.28
N ARG A 46 8.41 9.23 -2.62
CA ARG A 46 8.35 9.10 -1.18
C ARG A 46 7.71 7.77 -0.85
N LEU A 47 8.03 7.26 0.33
CA LEU A 47 7.41 6.05 0.84
C LEU A 47 6.00 6.39 1.34
N ASP A 48 4.99 5.77 0.74
CA ASP A 48 3.60 5.95 1.17
C ASP A 48 3.32 5.05 2.37
N VAL A 49 2.97 5.65 3.50
CA VAL A 49 2.70 4.92 4.74
C VAL A 49 1.36 5.38 5.31
N ALA A 50 0.49 4.44 5.60
CA ALA A 50 -0.81 4.71 6.21
C ALA A 50 -0.72 4.60 7.73
N ILE A 51 -1.44 5.49 8.40
CA ILE A 51 -1.71 5.43 9.83
C ILE A 51 -3.20 5.69 10.02
N PRO A 52 -3.79 5.25 11.15
CA PRO A 52 -5.22 5.47 11.37
C PRO A 52 -5.56 6.95 11.47
N ARG A 53 -6.74 7.32 10.94
CA ARG A 53 -7.24 8.69 11.07
C ARG A 53 -7.35 9.03 12.55
N GLY A 54 -6.94 10.25 12.90
CA GLY A 54 -6.86 10.68 14.28
C GLY A 54 -5.46 10.58 14.85
N ALA A 55 -4.59 9.75 14.28
CA ALA A 55 -3.19 9.70 14.66
C ALA A 55 -2.45 10.90 14.12
N ARG A 56 -1.47 11.37 14.86
CA ARG A 56 -0.62 12.49 14.41
C ARG A 56 0.55 11.92 13.60
N PRO A 57 0.76 12.39 12.37
CA PRO A 57 1.91 11.94 11.60
C PRO A 57 3.21 12.31 12.32
N PRO A 58 4.15 11.37 12.43
CA PRO A 58 5.45 11.67 13.03
C PRO A 58 6.24 12.67 12.18
N VAL A 59 7.11 13.43 12.86
CA VAL A 59 8.09 14.26 12.17
C VAL A 59 9.32 13.39 11.93
N THR A 60 9.68 13.20 10.65
CA THR A 60 10.82 12.36 10.28
C THR A 60 11.67 13.07 9.25
N ASP A 61 12.95 12.73 9.21
CA ASP A 61 13.86 13.20 8.14
C ASP A 61 13.75 12.34 6.89
N ALA A 62 13.11 11.20 7.00
CA ALA A 62 12.95 10.28 5.88
C ALA A 62 11.91 10.82 4.89
N ALA A 63 12.04 10.39 3.63
CA ALA A 63 11.10 10.77 2.58
C ALA A 63 9.84 9.91 2.68
N ILE A 64 8.99 10.23 3.64
CA ILE A 64 7.77 9.49 3.94
C ILE A 64 6.56 10.40 3.72
N ALA A 65 5.59 9.91 2.97
CA ALA A 65 4.28 10.54 2.82
C ALA A 65 3.31 9.78 3.72
N TRP A 66 2.89 10.43 4.80
CA TRP A 66 1.97 9.83 5.76
C TRP A 66 0.54 10.06 5.29
N HIS A 67 -0.24 8.98 5.19
CA HIS A 67 -1.65 9.01 4.80
C HIS A 67 -2.50 8.55 5.98
N ARG A 68 -3.61 9.24 6.24
CA ARG A 68 -4.51 8.87 7.32
C ARG A 68 -5.72 8.15 6.74
N PHE A 69 -5.84 6.87 7.07
CA PHE A 69 -6.91 6.02 6.58
C PHE A 69 -7.95 5.82 7.67
N ASP A 70 -9.18 5.57 7.25
CA ASP A 70 -10.31 5.36 8.15
C ASP A 70 -9.96 4.25 9.15
N ARG A 71 -10.20 4.55 10.42
CA ARG A 71 -9.90 3.64 11.53
C ARG A 71 -10.71 2.35 11.43
N SER A 72 -11.97 2.44 11.00
CA SER A 72 -12.87 1.28 10.94
C SER A 72 -12.46 0.27 9.87
N THR A 73 -11.72 0.69 8.85
CA THR A 73 -11.28 -0.19 7.76
C THR A 73 -9.77 -0.33 7.69
N PHE A 74 -9.06 0.23 8.66
CA PHE A 74 -7.60 0.28 8.61
C PHE A 74 -6.97 -1.11 8.48
N ASP A 75 -7.52 -2.10 9.17
CA ASP A 75 -6.95 -3.46 9.18
C ASP A 75 -7.42 -4.35 8.04
N VAL A 76 -8.32 -3.88 7.20
CA VAL A 76 -8.79 -4.66 6.05
C VAL A 76 -7.63 -4.90 5.09
N GLY A 77 -7.26 -6.17 4.89
CA GLY A 77 -6.17 -6.54 4.00
C GLY A 77 -4.78 -6.21 4.52
N ARG A 78 -4.64 -5.92 5.82
CA ARG A 78 -3.34 -5.57 6.39
C ARG A 78 -2.61 -6.83 6.85
N GLY A 79 -1.38 -6.99 6.37
CA GLY A 79 -0.44 -7.98 6.87
C GLY A 79 0.81 -7.28 7.33
N THR A 80 1.88 -8.03 7.54
CA THR A 80 3.18 -7.49 7.89
C THR A 80 4.26 -8.11 7.01
N VAL A 81 5.35 -7.38 6.86
CA VAL A 81 6.51 -7.83 6.10
C VAL A 81 7.76 -7.42 6.85
N SER A 82 8.79 -8.26 6.79
CA SER A 82 10.08 -7.94 7.38
C SER A 82 10.84 -6.98 6.48
N VAL A 83 11.48 -5.99 7.07
CA VAL A 83 12.42 -5.15 6.33
C VAL A 83 13.70 -5.97 6.18
N GLY A 84 14.11 -6.20 4.93
CA GLY A 84 15.18 -7.13 4.62
C GLY A 84 16.44 -6.94 5.45
N GLY A 85 16.97 -8.01 6.03
CA GLY A 85 18.18 -8.00 6.82
C GLY A 85 18.05 -7.42 8.22
N THR A 86 16.83 -7.11 8.66
CA THR A 86 16.60 -6.54 9.98
C THR A 86 15.56 -7.34 10.75
N ASP A 87 15.43 -7.05 12.05
CA ASP A 87 14.37 -7.61 12.89
C ASP A 87 13.08 -6.79 12.81
N THR A 88 13.11 -5.70 12.05
CA THR A 88 11.98 -4.77 11.98
C THR A 88 10.91 -5.31 11.04
N GLU A 89 9.65 -5.23 11.48
CA GLU A 89 8.50 -5.53 10.64
C GLU A 89 7.66 -4.28 10.46
N ILE A 90 7.01 -4.17 9.30
CA ILE A 90 6.11 -3.07 8.99
C ILE A 90 4.85 -3.63 8.36
N GLY A 91 3.73 -2.96 8.57
CA GLY A 91 2.49 -3.36 7.92
C GLY A 91 2.58 -3.20 6.41
N LEU A 92 1.85 -4.04 5.70
CA LEU A 92 1.76 -3.99 4.24
C LEU A 92 0.36 -4.40 3.83
N TYR A 93 -0.30 -3.56 3.06
CA TYR A 93 -1.61 -3.91 2.53
C TYR A 93 -1.47 -4.95 1.42
N SER A 94 -2.43 -5.86 1.36
CA SER A 94 -2.49 -6.91 0.34
C SER A 94 -2.68 -6.33 -1.06
N PRO A 95 -2.37 -7.10 -2.12
CA PRO A 95 -2.64 -6.62 -3.48
C PRO A 95 -4.09 -6.19 -3.69
N GLU A 96 -5.05 -6.96 -3.16
CA GLU A 96 -6.47 -6.62 -3.28
C GLU A 96 -6.79 -5.29 -2.61
N ARG A 97 -6.26 -5.07 -1.38
CA ARG A 97 -6.46 -3.79 -0.69
C ARG A 97 -5.80 -2.64 -1.45
N CYS A 98 -4.60 -2.87 -1.97
CA CYS A 98 -3.87 -1.84 -2.72
C CYS A 98 -4.62 -1.42 -3.98
N ILE A 99 -5.18 -2.39 -4.70
CA ILE A 99 -5.95 -2.11 -5.91
C ILE A 99 -7.23 -1.36 -5.53
N ALA A 100 -7.93 -1.82 -4.50
CA ALA A 100 -9.15 -1.16 -4.02
C ALA A 100 -8.87 0.29 -3.65
N ASP A 101 -7.79 0.55 -2.90
CA ASP A 101 -7.40 1.90 -2.52
C ASP A 101 -7.02 2.74 -3.73
N ALA A 102 -6.36 2.14 -4.73
CA ALA A 102 -5.99 2.87 -5.95
C ALA A 102 -7.22 3.38 -6.69
N PHE A 103 -8.28 2.58 -6.76
CA PHE A 103 -9.53 3.02 -7.38
C PHE A 103 -10.27 4.02 -6.50
N ARG A 104 -10.28 3.81 -5.19
CA ARG A 104 -10.91 4.73 -4.24
C ARG A 104 -10.25 6.11 -4.27
N LEU A 105 -8.93 6.13 -4.43
CA LEU A 105 -8.13 7.36 -4.40
C LEU A 105 -7.55 7.68 -5.79
N ARG A 106 -8.28 7.35 -6.85
CA ARG A 106 -7.79 7.56 -8.22
C ARG A 106 -7.54 9.02 -8.55
N GLY A 107 -8.18 9.92 -7.84
CA GLY A 107 -7.90 11.35 -8.00
C GLY A 107 -6.51 11.73 -7.52
N LEU A 108 -5.96 10.98 -6.57
CA LEU A 108 -4.62 11.20 -6.05
C LEU A 108 -3.56 10.40 -6.82
N ILE A 109 -3.86 9.15 -7.13
CA ILE A 109 -2.91 8.21 -7.73
C ILE A 109 -2.93 8.26 -9.26
N GLY A 110 -4.09 8.52 -9.83
CA GLY A 110 -4.33 8.45 -11.26
C GLY A 110 -5.05 7.16 -11.64
N TYR A 111 -6.06 7.30 -12.47
CA TYR A 111 -6.87 6.16 -12.90
C TYR A 111 -6.04 5.12 -13.65
N GLU A 112 -5.08 5.57 -14.48
CA GLU A 112 -4.27 4.64 -15.27
C GLU A 112 -3.42 3.74 -14.38
N THR A 113 -2.87 4.26 -13.29
CA THR A 113 -2.11 3.45 -12.34
C THR A 113 -3.01 2.39 -11.70
N ALA A 114 -4.22 2.77 -11.31
CA ALA A 114 -5.17 1.82 -10.73
C ALA A 114 -5.56 0.73 -11.74
N ARG A 115 -5.88 1.14 -12.97
CA ARG A 115 -6.26 0.21 -14.04
C ARG A 115 -5.12 -0.75 -14.38
N ASP A 116 -3.90 -0.24 -14.52
CA ASP A 116 -2.75 -1.05 -14.90
C ASP A 116 -2.40 -2.05 -13.79
N ALA A 117 -2.54 -1.65 -12.53
CA ALA A 117 -2.32 -2.56 -11.41
C ALA A 117 -3.35 -3.70 -11.42
N LEU A 118 -4.62 -3.37 -11.65
CA LEU A 118 -5.67 -4.39 -11.75
C LEU A 118 -5.41 -5.34 -12.91
N LYS A 119 -5.04 -4.80 -14.06
CA LYS A 119 -4.75 -5.60 -15.25
C LYS A 119 -3.60 -6.59 -14.98
N GLU A 120 -2.53 -6.12 -14.38
CA GLU A 120 -1.39 -6.97 -14.07
C GLU A 120 -1.75 -8.05 -13.05
N TRP A 121 -2.53 -7.68 -12.03
CA TRP A 121 -2.97 -8.61 -11.01
C TRP A 121 -3.82 -9.73 -11.61
N LEU A 122 -4.75 -9.39 -12.52
CA LEU A 122 -5.57 -10.36 -13.23
C LEU A 122 -4.69 -11.29 -14.09
N ARG A 123 -3.71 -10.72 -14.79
CA ARG A 123 -2.79 -11.48 -15.63
C ARG A 123 -2.03 -12.52 -14.82
N ARG A 124 -1.74 -12.23 -13.55
CA ARG A 124 -1.02 -13.15 -12.66
C ARG A 124 -1.94 -14.14 -11.96
N GLY A 125 -3.19 -14.19 -12.32
CA GLY A 125 -4.13 -15.13 -11.75
C GLY A 125 -4.94 -14.60 -10.59
N GLY A 126 -4.96 -13.30 -10.38
CA GLY A 126 -5.79 -12.69 -9.35
C GLY A 126 -7.25 -13.01 -9.57
N ARG A 127 -7.97 -13.31 -8.49
CA ARG A 127 -9.36 -13.75 -8.56
C ARG A 127 -10.28 -12.57 -8.30
N PRO A 128 -11.13 -12.21 -9.29
CA PRO A 128 -12.04 -11.07 -9.12
C PRO A 128 -12.90 -11.13 -7.86
N THR A 129 -13.32 -12.33 -7.43
CA THR A 129 -14.14 -12.47 -6.21
C THR A 129 -13.39 -12.00 -4.97
N SER A 130 -12.09 -12.28 -4.87
CA SER A 130 -11.27 -11.84 -3.73
C SER A 130 -11.21 -10.31 -3.68
N LEU A 131 -11.06 -9.68 -4.83
CA LEU A 131 -11.02 -8.22 -4.92
C LEU A 131 -12.37 -7.61 -4.56
N ILE A 132 -13.46 -8.18 -5.07
CA ILE A 132 -14.80 -7.69 -4.80
C ILE A 132 -15.13 -7.79 -3.31
N GLU A 133 -14.69 -8.85 -2.64
CA GLU A 133 -14.87 -9.01 -1.20
C GLU A 133 -14.21 -7.88 -0.41
N VAL A 134 -12.98 -7.54 -0.76
CA VAL A 134 -12.28 -6.43 -0.12
C VAL A 134 -12.97 -5.10 -0.44
N ALA A 135 -13.31 -4.89 -1.71
CA ALA A 135 -13.95 -3.65 -2.14
C ALA A 135 -15.28 -3.41 -1.43
N ALA A 136 -16.01 -4.48 -1.11
CA ALA A 136 -17.30 -4.37 -0.43
C ALA A 136 -17.14 -3.83 1.00
N LEU A 137 -15.96 -3.95 1.59
CA LEU A 137 -15.68 -3.47 2.93
C LEU A 137 -15.21 -2.01 2.96
N LEU A 138 -14.92 -1.43 1.79
CA LEU A 138 -14.37 -0.08 1.68
C LEU A 138 -15.39 0.84 1.00
N PRO A 139 -15.64 2.04 1.56
CA PRO A 139 -16.62 2.95 0.96
C PRO A 139 -16.19 3.42 -0.43
N ARG A 140 -17.18 3.59 -1.31
CA ARG A 140 -17.01 4.17 -2.66
C ARG A 140 -16.01 3.42 -3.54
N THR A 141 -15.84 2.13 -3.31
CA THR A 141 -14.82 1.34 -3.97
C THR A 141 -15.42 0.29 -4.90
N ARG A 142 -16.55 -0.30 -4.51
CA ARG A 142 -17.11 -1.44 -5.22
C ARG A 142 -17.52 -1.10 -6.65
N THR A 143 -18.21 0.01 -6.85
CA THR A 143 -18.72 0.38 -8.18
C THR A 143 -17.59 0.61 -9.21
N PRO A 144 -16.57 1.44 -8.91
CA PRO A 144 -15.48 1.60 -9.87
C PRO A 144 -14.73 0.30 -10.15
N ILE A 145 -14.59 -0.57 -9.16
CA ILE A 145 -13.91 -1.85 -9.36
C ILE A 145 -14.74 -2.78 -10.25
N LEU A 146 -16.05 -2.88 -10.01
CA LEU A 146 -16.93 -3.70 -10.85
C LEU A 146 -16.90 -3.21 -12.31
N HIS A 147 -16.92 -1.89 -12.49
CA HIS A 147 -16.85 -1.30 -13.82
C HIS A 147 -15.52 -1.64 -14.50
N ALA A 148 -14.41 -1.50 -13.78
CA ALA A 148 -13.10 -1.82 -14.34
C ALA A 148 -12.96 -3.30 -14.71
N LEU A 149 -13.48 -4.18 -13.86
CA LEU A 149 -13.46 -5.63 -14.13
C LEU A 149 -14.26 -5.96 -15.40
N GLU A 150 -15.38 -5.30 -15.59
CA GLU A 150 -16.19 -5.48 -16.80
C GLU A 150 -15.41 -5.11 -18.06
N VAL A 151 -14.69 -3.99 -18.00
CA VAL A 151 -13.92 -3.51 -19.15
C VAL A 151 -12.71 -4.40 -19.45
N LEU A 152 -12.09 -4.96 -18.42
CA LEU A 152 -10.84 -5.72 -18.54
C LEU A 152 -11.04 -7.23 -18.70
N SER A 153 -12.25 -7.72 -18.56
CA SER A 153 -12.52 -9.16 -18.68
C SER A 153 -12.96 -9.58 -20.07
#